data_a8bed6676e968c708de02eb0640b0b18
#
_entry.id   a8bed6676e968c708de02eb0640b0b18
#
_cell.length_a   1.000
_cell.length_b   1.000
_cell.length_c   1.000
_cell.angle_alpha   90.00
_cell.angle_beta   90.00
_cell.angle_gamma   90.00
#
_symmetry.space_group_name_H-M   'P 1'
#
loop_
_entity.id
_entity.type
_entity.pdbx_description
1 polymer ?
#
loop_
_entity_poly.entity_id
_entity_poly.type
_entity_poly.pdbx_seq_one_letter_code
_entity_poly.pdbx_strand_id
1 'polypeptide(L)'
;MNGQRDLMGLVSVVVVATALFGSSSPPTTVDEVIERHTKAMGGRAAIEAIQSIEIDLHIADPKFEVDGTYFAARPGKMRIDVNAGGERVFTEAFDGQKGWQSESKGAAQKVATEKATAALRHGIELSGKLFGLHELKRRGHRIELAGRENIDGIQYYVLRLTLSDGYLMTLFVDPKNWLITRRRDVGPLHVDVDPTPTTIEQRSSDFRTIGGVQFAFASSETDLQSGKVLETAAVRSVKINPALAPTIFEKL
;
A
#
# COMPACT_ATOMS: atom_id res chain seq x y z
N MET A 1 -85.26 16.09 9.95
CA MET A 1 -84.40 16.18 11.15
C MET A 1 -82.95 15.84 10.71
N ASN A 2 -82.09 16.81 10.88
CA ASN A 2 -80.76 16.94 10.35
C ASN A 2 -79.76 15.97 10.96
N GLY A 3 -78.86 15.44 10.14
CA GLY A 3 -77.68 14.73 10.54
C GLY A 3 -76.49 15.10 9.63
N GLN A 4 -75.78 16.17 9.99
CA GLN A 4 -74.62 16.70 9.36
C GLN A 4 -73.38 15.83 9.74
N ARG A 5 -72.66 15.24 8.78
CA ARG A 5 -71.42 14.51 9.01
C ARG A 5 -70.27 15.39 8.57
N ASP A 6 -69.49 15.82 9.56
CA ASP A 6 -68.24 16.54 9.37
C ASP A 6 -67.17 15.59 8.79
N LEU A 7 -66.63 15.95 7.60
CA LEU A 7 -65.43 15.34 7.03
C LEU A 7 -64.22 16.14 7.52
N MET A 8 -63.50 15.61 8.48
CA MET A 8 -62.15 16.10 8.85
C MET A 8 -61.12 15.54 7.85
N GLY A 9 -60.66 16.40 6.95
CA GLY A 9 -59.57 16.06 6.04
C GLY A 9 -58.21 16.01 6.75
N LEU A 10 -57.57 14.84 6.74
CA LEU A 10 -56.19 14.66 7.19
C LEU A 10 -55.26 15.17 6.08
N VAL A 11 -54.59 16.30 6.33
CA VAL A 11 -53.49 16.78 5.47
C VAL A 11 -52.23 16.08 5.89
N SER A 12 -51.80 15.08 5.13
CA SER A 12 -50.48 14.46 5.30
C SER A 12 -49.39 15.36 4.71
N VAL A 13 -48.60 15.98 5.56
CA VAL A 13 -47.40 16.71 5.15
C VAL A 13 -46.27 15.69 4.88
N VAL A 14 -45.99 15.44 3.62
CA VAL A 14 -44.82 14.66 3.20
C VAL A 14 -43.57 15.57 3.28
N VAL A 15 -42.76 15.39 4.32
CA VAL A 15 -41.43 16.04 4.40
C VAL A 15 -40.49 15.27 3.50
N VAL A 16 -40.23 15.79 2.32
CA VAL A 16 -39.15 15.31 1.43
C VAL A 16 -37.81 15.81 1.98
N ALA A 17 -37.10 14.94 2.69
CA ALA A 17 -35.72 15.20 3.08
C ALA A 17 -34.83 15.10 1.83
N THR A 18 -34.53 16.24 1.20
CA THR A 18 -33.50 16.36 0.16
C THR A 18 -32.13 16.17 0.82
N ALA A 19 -31.56 14.98 0.69
CA ALA A 19 -30.16 14.73 1.02
C ALA A 19 -29.29 15.54 0.05
N LEU A 20 -28.71 16.64 0.53
CA LEU A 20 -27.68 17.39 -0.17
C LEU A 20 -26.43 16.52 -0.23
N PHE A 21 -26.28 15.71 -1.28
CA PHE A 21 -24.99 15.16 -1.66
C PHE A 21 -24.09 16.34 -2.09
N GLY A 22 -23.33 16.86 -1.14
CA GLY A 22 -22.32 17.87 -1.42
C GLY A 22 -21.30 17.29 -2.39
N SER A 23 -21.39 17.60 -3.66
CA SER A 23 -20.33 17.30 -4.63
C SER A 23 -19.14 18.18 -4.27
N SER A 24 -18.16 17.61 -3.56
CA SER A 24 -16.89 18.30 -3.31
C SER A 24 -16.19 18.53 -4.66
N SER A 25 -15.77 19.78 -4.91
CA SER A 25 -14.98 20.12 -6.09
C SER A 25 -13.78 19.20 -6.26
N PRO A 26 -13.33 18.92 -7.51
CA PRO A 26 -12.11 18.17 -7.74
C PRO A 26 -10.92 18.82 -7.03
N PRO A 27 -10.02 18.04 -6.38
CA PRO A 27 -8.83 18.61 -5.75
C PRO A 27 -7.93 19.28 -6.77
N THR A 28 -7.38 20.42 -6.38
CA THR A 28 -6.46 21.25 -7.16
C THR A 28 -5.05 21.24 -6.60
N THR A 29 -4.87 20.76 -5.36
CA THR A 29 -3.59 20.70 -4.68
C THR A 29 -3.19 19.28 -4.28
N VAL A 30 -1.90 19.06 -4.11
CA VAL A 30 -1.37 17.77 -3.63
C VAL A 30 -1.89 17.45 -2.23
N ASP A 31 -2.03 18.45 -1.36
CA ASP A 31 -2.48 18.25 0.02
C ASP A 31 -3.95 17.81 0.10
N GLU A 32 -4.80 18.31 -0.79
CA GLU A 32 -6.20 17.84 -0.92
C GLU A 32 -6.28 16.38 -1.37
N VAL A 33 -5.42 15.96 -2.31
CA VAL A 33 -5.36 14.55 -2.74
C VAL A 33 -4.87 13.66 -1.60
N ILE A 34 -3.80 14.07 -0.90
CA ILE A 34 -3.26 13.35 0.26
C ILE A 34 -4.32 13.22 1.36
N GLU A 35 -5.07 14.27 1.67
CA GLU A 35 -6.08 14.25 2.72
C GLU A 35 -7.22 13.28 2.38
N ARG A 36 -7.73 13.32 1.13
CA ARG A 36 -8.77 12.39 0.67
C ARG A 36 -8.29 10.94 0.68
N HIS A 37 -7.06 10.70 0.21
CA HIS A 37 -6.44 9.38 0.29
C HIS A 37 -6.29 8.91 1.73
N THR A 38 -5.75 9.75 2.61
CA THR A 38 -5.56 9.42 4.03
C THR A 38 -6.87 9.06 4.71
N LYS A 39 -7.95 9.82 4.42
CA LYS A 39 -9.30 9.52 4.90
C LYS A 39 -9.81 8.17 4.37
N ALA A 40 -9.62 7.89 3.08
CA ALA A 40 -10.02 6.61 2.46
C ALA A 40 -9.27 5.42 3.03
N MET A 41 -8.00 5.61 3.40
CA MET A 41 -7.17 4.59 4.05
C MET A 41 -7.57 4.28 5.50
N GLY A 42 -8.48 5.08 6.12
CA GLY A 42 -8.94 4.89 7.51
C GLY A 42 -8.65 6.10 8.42
N GLY A 43 -7.99 7.13 7.88
CA GLY A 43 -7.68 8.37 8.61
C GLY A 43 -6.34 8.34 9.35
N ARG A 44 -5.83 9.53 9.66
CA ARG A 44 -4.50 9.72 10.28
C ARG A 44 -4.33 8.91 11.56
N ALA A 45 -5.29 8.99 12.48
CA ALA A 45 -5.19 8.35 13.78
C ALA A 45 -5.09 6.81 13.68
N ALA A 46 -5.88 6.20 12.80
CA ALA A 46 -5.83 4.74 12.59
C ALA A 46 -4.50 4.30 11.98
N ILE A 47 -4.00 5.04 10.98
CA ILE A 47 -2.71 4.75 10.32
C ILE A 47 -1.54 4.92 11.31
N GLU A 48 -1.51 6.02 12.06
CA GLU A 48 -0.43 6.31 13.02
C GLU A 48 -0.44 5.39 14.25
N ALA A 49 -1.59 4.78 14.57
CA ALA A 49 -1.71 3.78 15.63
C ALA A 49 -1.01 2.45 15.27
N ILE A 50 -0.72 2.21 13.99
CA ILE A 50 0.00 1.01 13.56
C ILE A 50 1.49 1.18 13.89
N GLN A 51 1.98 0.37 14.83
CA GLN A 51 3.40 0.33 15.23
C GLN A 51 4.15 -0.82 14.57
N SER A 52 3.44 -1.93 14.31
CA SER A 52 3.97 -3.10 13.62
C SER A 52 2.88 -3.82 12.83
N ILE A 53 3.29 -4.60 11.83
CA ILE A 53 2.42 -5.47 11.05
C ILE A 53 3.09 -6.81 10.80
N GLU A 54 2.26 -7.84 10.66
CA GLU A 54 2.62 -9.15 10.14
C GLU A 54 1.63 -9.48 9.02
N ILE A 55 2.13 -9.84 7.85
CA ILE A 55 1.33 -10.15 6.67
C ILE A 55 1.75 -11.51 6.14
N ASP A 56 0.82 -12.46 6.11
CA ASP A 56 1.01 -13.72 5.41
C ASP A 56 0.49 -13.59 3.98
N LEU A 57 1.29 -13.99 3.00
CA LEU A 57 0.96 -13.84 1.60
C LEU A 57 1.47 -15.03 0.78
N HIS A 58 0.83 -15.26 -0.34
CA HIS A 58 1.27 -16.18 -1.38
C HIS A 58 1.81 -15.35 -2.55
N ILE A 59 2.97 -15.71 -3.06
CA ILE A 59 3.68 -15.04 -4.15
C ILE A 59 3.80 -16.04 -5.29
N ALA A 60 3.40 -15.64 -6.49
CA ALA A 60 3.59 -16.41 -7.70
C ALA A 60 4.37 -15.59 -8.74
N ASP A 61 5.51 -16.11 -9.12
CA ASP A 61 6.35 -15.70 -10.26
C ASP A 61 6.09 -16.69 -11.41
N PRO A 62 6.33 -16.35 -12.67
CA PRO A 62 6.15 -17.29 -13.79
C PRO A 62 6.91 -18.62 -13.70
N LYS A 63 7.90 -18.73 -12.81
CA LYS A 63 8.76 -19.90 -12.65
C LYS A 63 8.54 -20.66 -11.34
N PHE A 64 8.00 -20.01 -10.31
CA PHE A 64 7.83 -20.61 -8.98
C PHE A 64 6.67 -19.97 -8.21
N GLU A 65 6.21 -20.68 -7.20
CA GLU A 65 5.24 -20.20 -6.21
C GLU A 65 5.80 -20.43 -4.81
N VAL A 66 5.66 -19.43 -3.95
CA VAL A 66 6.17 -19.45 -2.58
C VAL A 66 5.19 -18.78 -1.61
N ASP A 67 5.32 -19.10 -0.34
CA ASP A 67 4.62 -18.40 0.73
C ASP A 67 5.57 -17.42 1.41
N GLY A 68 5.09 -16.22 1.69
CA GLY A 68 5.83 -15.17 2.37
C GLY A 68 5.18 -14.81 3.70
N THR A 69 6.01 -14.51 4.70
CA THR A 69 5.58 -13.79 5.91
C THR A 69 6.37 -12.50 6.01
N TYR A 70 5.67 -11.39 5.81
CA TYR A 70 6.25 -10.04 5.87
C TYR A 70 6.01 -9.43 7.23
N PHE A 71 7.05 -8.91 7.85
CA PHE A 71 7.02 -8.15 9.10
C PHE A 71 7.51 -6.73 8.85
N ALA A 72 6.86 -5.76 9.47
CA ALA A 72 7.38 -4.40 9.52
C ALA A 72 7.10 -3.76 10.86
N ALA A 73 7.96 -2.83 11.25
CA ALA A 73 7.80 -2.05 12.49
C ALA A 73 8.32 -0.63 12.30
N ARG A 74 7.67 0.32 12.98
CA ARG A 74 8.19 1.69 13.07
C ARG A 74 9.52 1.71 13.85
N PRO A 75 10.45 2.62 13.51
CA PRO A 75 10.32 3.73 12.55
C PRO A 75 10.64 3.37 11.08
N GLY A 76 10.83 2.13 10.71
CA GLY A 76 11.12 1.74 9.32
C GLY A 76 11.98 0.48 9.27
N LYS A 77 11.62 -0.56 10.02
CA LYS A 77 12.23 -1.89 9.98
C LYS A 77 11.33 -2.84 9.19
N MET A 78 11.92 -3.79 8.46
CA MET A 78 11.17 -4.82 7.76
C MET A 78 11.93 -6.14 7.71
N ARG A 79 11.19 -7.22 7.53
CA ARG A 79 11.68 -8.56 7.24
C ARG A 79 10.66 -9.28 6.38
N ILE A 80 11.13 -10.09 5.45
CA ILE A 80 10.31 -11.10 4.78
C ILE A 80 11.00 -12.46 4.88
N ASP A 81 10.24 -13.46 5.33
CA ASP A 81 10.62 -14.86 5.27
C ASP A 81 9.87 -15.52 4.11
N VAL A 82 10.59 -16.13 3.19
CA VAL A 82 10.06 -16.83 2.02
C VAL A 82 10.18 -18.33 2.26
N ASN A 83 9.07 -19.05 2.07
CA ASN A 83 8.97 -20.47 2.31
C ASN A 83 8.52 -21.19 1.02
N ALA A 84 9.16 -22.30 0.71
CA ALA A 84 8.78 -23.22 -0.35
C ALA A 84 8.66 -24.64 0.23
N GLY A 85 7.54 -25.31 -0.06
CA GLY A 85 7.30 -26.66 0.47
C GLY A 85 7.26 -26.74 2.01
N GLY A 86 6.92 -25.66 2.68
CA GLY A 86 6.89 -25.56 4.15
C GLY A 86 8.25 -25.26 4.82
N GLU A 87 9.32 -25.13 4.05
CA GLU A 87 10.65 -24.76 4.55
C GLU A 87 11.04 -23.35 4.14
N ARG A 88 11.72 -22.63 5.04
CA ARG A 88 12.24 -21.30 4.74
C ARG A 88 13.44 -21.41 3.79
N VAL A 89 13.28 -20.87 2.59
CA VAL A 89 14.28 -20.89 1.52
C VAL A 89 15.01 -19.55 1.37
N PHE A 90 14.43 -18.45 1.85
CA PHE A 90 15.06 -17.14 1.79
C PHE A 90 14.55 -16.24 2.91
N THR A 91 15.39 -15.33 3.36
CA THR A 91 15.03 -14.24 4.28
C THR A 91 15.79 -13.00 3.86
N GLU A 92 15.12 -11.88 3.83
CA GLU A 92 15.77 -10.58 3.82
C GLU A 92 15.14 -9.66 4.85
N ALA A 93 15.94 -8.76 5.40
CA ALA A 93 15.50 -7.81 6.39
C ALA A 93 16.30 -6.51 6.35
N PHE A 94 15.69 -5.47 6.91
CA PHE A 94 16.27 -4.15 7.11
C PHE A 94 16.01 -3.72 8.55
N ASP A 95 17.08 -3.46 9.30
CA ASP A 95 17.02 -3.11 10.73
C ASP A 95 16.75 -1.62 10.99
N GLY A 96 16.58 -0.82 9.93
CA GLY A 96 16.45 0.63 9.94
C GLY A 96 17.73 1.34 9.48
N GLN A 97 18.85 0.62 9.34
CA GLN A 97 20.13 1.14 8.86
C GLN A 97 20.78 0.27 7.79
N LYS A 98 20.78 -1.04 7.99
CA LYS A 98 21.44 -2.01 7.11
C LYS A 98 20.48 -3.13 6.71
N GLY A 99 20.64 -3.59 5.47
CA GLY A 99 19.98 -4.81 4.99
C GLY A 99 20.84 -6.04 5.25
N TRP A 100 20.19 -7.17 5.43
CA TRP A 100 20.83 -8.48 5.45
C TRP A 100 19.92 -9.53 4.81
N GLN A 101 20.52 -10.63 4.40
CA GLN A 101 19.82 -11.74 3.76
C GLN A 101 20.40 -13.10 4.18
N SER A 102 19.59 -14.16 4.06
CA SER A 102 19.97 -15.54 4.29
C SER A 102 19.25 -16.45 3.29
N GLU A 103 20.00 -17.35 2.65
CA GLU A 103 19.51 -18.21 1.56
C GLU A 103 18.66 -19.40 2.04
N SER A 104 18.70 -19.73 3.35
CA SER A 104 17.90 -20.81 3.93
C SER A 104 17.87 -20.72 5.44
N LYS A 105 17.03 -21.54 6.08
CA LYS A 105 17.02 -21.69 7.53
C LYS A 105 18.36 -22.25 8.01
N GLY A 106 19.04 -21.51 8.90
CA GLY A 106 20.35 -21.90 9.43
C GLY A 106 21.55 -21.56 8.56
N ALA A 107 21.35 -21.04 7.34
CA ALA A 107 22.42 -20.51 6.53
C ALA A 107 23.01 -19.22 7.14
N ALA A 108 24.29 -18.96 6.84
CA ALA A 108 24.95 -17.75 7.29
C ALA A 108 24.25 -16.51 6.76
N GLN A 109 24.01 -15.56 7.65
CA GLN A 109 23.44 -14.27 7.26
C GLN A 109 24.52 -13.39 6.61
N LYS A 110 24.21 -12.86 5.45
CA LYS A 110 25.09 -11.94 4.70
C LYS A 110 24.52 -10.51 4.81
N VAL A 111 25.40 -9.53 4.93
CA VAL A 111 25.02 -8.12 4.78
C VAL A 111 24.62 -7.92 3.31
N ALA A 112 23.47 -7.33 3.09
CA ALA A 112 22.99 -6.98 1.75
C ALA A 112 23.91 -5.89 1.14
N THR A 113 23.99 -5.85 -0.18
CA THR A 113 24.70 -4.76 -0.88
C THR A 113 24.05 -3.41 -0.56
N GLU A 114 24.74 -2.31 -0.81
CA GLU A 114 24.17 -0.97 -0.63
C GLU A 114 22.91 -0.77 -1.48
N LYS A 115 22.91 -1.30 -2.72
CA LYS A 115 21.75 -1.24 -3.61
C LYS A 115 20.57 -2.06 -3.07
N ALA A 116 20.82 -3.28 -2.60
CA ALA A 116 19.77 -4.11 -1.99
C ALA A 116 19.25 -3.47 -0.70
N THR A 117 20.13 -2.94 0.15
CA THR A 117 19.74 -2.18 1.35
C THR A 117 18.84 -0.97 1.00
N ALA A 118 19.18 -0.23 -0.07
CA ALA A 118 18.36 0.88 -0.55
C ALA A 118 16.98 0.39 -1.03
N ALA A 119 16.92 -0.72 -1.78
CA ALA A 119 15.67 -1.30 -2.25
C ALA A 119 14.75 -1.72 -1.08
N LEU A 120 15.29 -2.36 -0.03
CA LEU A 120 14.54 -2.70 1.17
C LEU A 120 13.99 -1.46 1.89
N ARG A 121 14.81 -0.40 2.00
CA ARG A 121 14.40 0.89 2.54
C ARG A 121 13.29 1.50 1.70
N HIS A 122 13.40 1.52 0.37
CA HIS A 122 12.35 2.02 -0.52
C HIS A 122 11.03 1.25 -0.30
N GLY A 123 11.10 -0.07 -0.16
CA GLY A 123 9.93 -0.92 0.10
C GLY A 123 9.20 -0.58 1.39
N ILE A 124 9.92 -0.28 2.48
CA ILE A 124 9.29 0.09 3.76
C ILE A 124 8.82 1.55 3.79
N GLU A 125 9.49 2.45 3.06
CA GLU A 125 9.10 3.86 2.95
C GLU A 125 7.79 4.05 2.17
N LEU A 126 7.44 3.07 1.33
CA LEU A 126 6.22 3.11 0.54
C LEU A 126 4.97 3.13 1.41
N SER A 127 4.02 3.95 0.99
CA SER A 127 2.72 4.01 1.64
C SER A 127 1.90 2.73 1.43
N GLY A 128 0.97 2.48 2.34
CA GLY A 128 -0.03 1.43 2.21
C GLY A 128 0.21 0.18 3.05
N LYS A 129 1.36 0.09 3.75
CA LYS A 129 1.60 -0.96 4.74
C LYS A 129 1.74 -0.36 6.14
N LEU A 130 2.81 0.38 6.41
CA LEU A 130 3.13 0.94 7.72
C LEU A 130 2.92 2.45 7.81
N PHE A 131 3.13 3.17 6.71
CA PHE A 131 3.06 4.63 6.66
C PHE A 131 1.98 5.14 5.71
N GLY A 132 1.39 6.29 6.04
CA GLY A 132 0.46 7.00 5.17
C GLY A 132 1.15 8.09 4.34
N LEU A 133 0.53 8.50 3.22
CA LEU A 133 1.04 9.61 2.40
C LEU A 133 1.24 10.91 3.19
N HIS A 134 0.40 11.18 4.18
CA HIS A 134 0.48 12.37 5.03
C HIS A 134 1.74 12.42 5.91
N GLU A 135 2.42 11.28 6.08
CA GLU A 135 3.65 11.19 6.87
C GLU A 135 4.90 11.47 6.04
N LEU A 136 4.83 11.28 4.71
CA LEU A 136 6.01 11.29 3.84
C LEU A 136 6.75 12.64 3.85
N LYS A 137 6.05 13.77 3.85
CA LYS A 137 6.69 15.08 3.90
C LYS A 137 7.52 15.28 5.17
N ARG A 138 7.00 14.89 6.36
CA ARG A 138 7.75 15.01 7.63
C ARG A 138 8.89 13.99 7.74
N ARG A 139 8.87 12.95 6.89
CA ARG A 139 9.96 11.96 6.75
C ARG A 139 11.04 12.39 5.75
N GLY A 140 10.95 13.63 5.22
CA GLY A 140 11.94 14.21 4.31
C GLY A 140 11.72 13.87 2.83
N HIS A 141 10.56 13.31 2.46
CA HIS A 141 10.22 12.99 1.08
C HIS A 141 9.46 14.13 0.42
N ARG A 142 9.61 14.27 -0.89
CA ARG A 142 8.88 15.25 -1.70
C ARG A 142 7.75 14.55 -2.46
N ILE A 143 6.56 15.15 -2.43
CA ILE A 143 5.40 14.66 -3.15
C ILE A 143 4.73 15.83 -3.88
N GLU A 144 4.41 15.63 -5.15
CA GLU A 144 3.87 16.64 -6.05
C GLU A 144 2.66 16.09 -6.79
N LEU A 145 1.64 16.92 -7.02
CA LEU A 145 0.54 16.58 -7.93
C LEU A 145 1.00 16.86 -9.37
N ALA A 146 1.23 15.81 -10.14
CA ALA A 146 1.69 15.89 -11.54
C ALA A 146 0.55 16.02 -12.55
N GLY A 147 -0.72 16.12 -12.07
CA GLY A 147 -1.88 16.25 -12.92
C GLY A 147 -2.77 15.01 -12.90
N ARG A 148 -3.34 14.67 -14.06
CA ARG A 148 -4.21 13.51 -14.25
C ARG A 148 -3.77 12.69 -15.46
N GLU A 149 -3.97 11.37 -15.39
CA GLU A 149 -3.70 10.45 -16.50
C GLU A 149 -4.90 9.51 -16.69
N ASN A 150 -5.32 9.32 -17.94
CA ASN A 150 -6.35 8.33 -18.26
C ASN A 150 -5.68 6.97 -18.48
N ILE A 151 -6.02 6.00 -17.66
CA ILE A 151 -5.56 4.62 -17.81
C ILE A 151 -6.79 3.72 -17.73
N ASP A 152 -7.03 2.95 -18.78
CA ASP A 152 -8.17 2.02 -18.89
C ASP A 152 -9.53 2.71 -18.60
N GLY A 153 -9.70 3.97 -19.05
CA GLY A 153 -10.93 4.75 -18.87
C GLY A 153 -11.10 5.42 -17.50
N ILE A 154 -10.12 5.30 -16.61
CA ILE A 154 -10.10 5.94 -15.29
C ILE A 154 -9.16 7.15 -15.31
N GLN A 155 -9.66 8.32 -14.93
CA GLN A 155 -8.88 9.57 -14.81
C GLN A 155 -8.21 9.68 -13.45
N TYR A 156 -7.07 9.01 -13.29
CA TYR A 156 -6.30 9.00 -12.05
C TYR A 156 -5.74 10.38 -11.70
N TYR A 157 -5.66 10.69 -10.40
CA TYR A 157 -4.74 11.71 -9.91
C TYR A 157 -3.33 11.13 -9.85
N VAL A 158 -2.37 11.84 -10.44
CA VAL A 158 -0.99 11.38 -10.54
C VAL A 158 -0.14 12.12 -9.53
N LEU A 159 0.44 11.39 -8.58
CA LEU A 159 1.38 11.91 -7.61
C LEU A 159 2.80 11.45 -7.95
N ARG A 160 3.73 12.40 -8.06
CA ARG A 160 5.16 12.10 -8.17
C ARG A 160 5.78 12.14 -6.79
N LEU A 161 6.29 11.01 -6.33
CA LEU A 161 6.99 10.86 -5.06
C LEU A 161 8.49 10.77 -5.31
N THR A 162 9.26 11.62 -4.63
CA THR A 162 10.73 11.56 -4.59
C THR A 162 11.13 11.26 -3.15
N LEU A 163 11.77 10.13 -2.92
CA LEU A 163 12.32 9.77 -1.62
C LEU A 163 13.53 10.65 -1.29
N SER A 164 13.94 10.67 -0.02
CA SER A 164 15.03 11.54 0.46
C SER A 164 16.38 11.27 -0.19
N ASP A 165 16.58 10.08 -0.75
CA ASP A 165 17.78 9.68 -1.50
C ASP A 165 17.67 9.90 -3.02
N GLY A 166 16.56 10.51 -3.48
CA GLY A 166 16.31 10.82 -4.89
C GLY A 166 15.57 9.72 -5.66
N TYR A 167 15.22 8.59 -5.04
CA TYR A 167 14.43 7.56 -5.72
C TYR A 167 13.05 8.09 -6.11
N LEU A 168 12.65 7.83 -7.36
CA LEU A 168 11.44 8.36 -7.97
C LEU A 168 10.39 7.27 -8.15
N MET A 169 9.15 7.58 -7.83
CA MET A 169 8.00 6.76 -8.20
C MET A 169 6.78 7.59 -8.52
N THR A 170 5.87 7.02 -9.29
CA THR A 170 4.59 7.61 -9.65
C THR A 170 3.47 6.81 -9.01
N LEU A 171 2.59 7.48 -8.27
CA LEU A 171 1.44 6.90 -7.60
C LEU A 171 0.17 7.37 -8.30
N PHE A 172 -0.77 6.46 -8.53
CA PHE A 172 -2.04 6.72 -9.19
C PHE A 172 -3.18 6.53 -8.20
N VAL A 173 -3.82 7.63 -7.84
CA VAL A 173 -4.95 7.66 -6.92
C VAL A 173 -6.25 7.57 -7.72
N ASP A 174 -7.03 6.53 -7.48
CA ASP A 174 -8.33 6.33 -8.12
C ASP A 174 -9.35 7.35 -7.58
N PRO A 175 -9.98 8.19 -8.42
CA PRO A 175 -10.93 9.19 -7.98
C PRO A 175 -12.23 8.63 -7.37
N LYS A 176 -12.54 7.34 -7.60
CA LYS A 176 -13.77 6.71 -7.10
C LYS A 176 -13.68 6.35 -5.62
N ASN A 177 -12.52 5.86 -5.19
CA ASN A 177 -12.31 5.37 -3.83
C ASN A 177 -11.16 6.07 -3.08
N TRP A 178 -10.39 6.93 -3.74
CA TRP A 178 -9.22 7.65 -3.23
C TRP A 178 -8.07 6.75 -2.78
N LEU A 179 -8.04 5.50 -3.23
CA LEU A 179 -6.95 4.57 -2.96
C LEU A 179 -5.89 4.64 -4.06
N ILE A 180 -4.63 4.35 -3.69
CA ILE A 180 -3.56 4.13 -4.66
C ILE A 180 -3.72 2.72 -5.19
N THR A 181 -4.21 2.59 -6.42
CA THR A 181 -4.43 1.29 -7.06
C THR A 181 -3.34 0.94 -8.06
N ARG A 182 -2.45 1.89 -8.39
CA ARG A 182 -1.30 1.67 -9.27
C ARG A 182 -0.09 2.46 -8.76
N ARG A 183 1.08 1.90 -8.99
CA ARG A 183 2.38 2.53 -8.77
C ARG A 183 3.28 2.20 -9.95
N ARG A 184 4.09 3.17 -10.39
CA ARG A 184 5.16 2.94 -11.38
C ARG A 184 6.48 3.45 -10.83
N ASP A 185 7.51 2.66 -11.03
CA ASP A 185 8.88 3.00 -10.73
C ASP A 185 9.85 2.28 -11.69
N VAL A 186 11.11 2.66 -11.64
CA VAL A 186 12.16 2.04 -12.44
C VAL A 186 13.16 1.41 -11.50
N GLY A 187 13.32 0.13 -11.59
CA GLY A 187 14.26 -0.62 -10.78
C GLY A 187 14.33 -2.09 -11.18
N PRO A 188 15.31 -2.82 -10.68
CA PRO A 188 15.35 -4.27 -10.83
C PRO A 188 14.29 -4.93 -9.93
N LEU A 189 13.72 -6.03 -10.40
CA LEU A 189 12.81 -6.84 -9.58
C LEU A 189 13.56 -7.45 -8.38
N HIS A 190 14.79 -7.94 -8.63
CA HIS A 190 15.67 -8.53 -7.62
C HIS A 190 17.09 -7.99 -7.81
N VAL A 191 17.48 -7.02 -6.99
CA VAL A 191 18.73 -6.25 -7.14
C VAL A 191 19.98 -7.11 -7.21
N ASP A 192 20.09 -8.16 -6.40
CA ASP A 192 21.26 -9.02 -6.30
C ASP A 192 21.22 -10.23 -7.25
N VAL A 193 20.09 -10.49 -7.92
CA VAL A 193 19.90 -11.62 -8.85
C VAL A 193 19.90 -11.15 -10.31
N ASP A 194 19.12 -10.12 -10.61
CA ASP A 194 19.04 -9.48 -11.92
C ASP A 194 18.99 -7.97 -11.72
N PRO A 195 20.12 -7.26 -11.84
CA PRO A 195 20.20 -5.82 -11.61
C PRO A 195 19.66 -4.99 -12.78
N THR A 196 19.06 -5.61 -13.81
CA THR A 196 18.57 -4.91 -15.00
C THR A 196 17.41 -4.00 -14.61
N PRO A 197 17.50 -2.66 -14.82
CA PRO A 197 16.40 -1.77 -14.54
C PRO A 197 15.21 -2.05 -15.48
N THR A 198 14.04 -2.20 -14.89
CA THR A 198 12.78 -2.44 -15.60
C THR A 198 11.76 -1.40 -15.15
N THR A 199 10.96 -0.89 -16.07
CA THR A 199 9.82 -0.03 -15.68
C THR A 199 8.68 -0.92 -15.23
N ILE A 200 8.46 -0.95 -13.92
CA ILE A 200 7.47 -1.82 -13.28
C ILE A 200 6.20 -1.02 -12.99
N GLU A 201 5.05 -1.56 -13.34
CA GLU A 201 3.76 -1.13 -12.81
C GLU A 201 3.26 -2.17 -11.80
N GLN A 202 3.11 -1.75 -10.55
CA GLN A 202 2.38 -2.52 -9.55
C GLN A 202 0.91 -2.10 -9.57
N ARG A 203 0.00 -3.07 -9.59
CA ARG A 203 -1.44 -2.89 -9.40
C ARG A 203 -1.85 -3.50 -8.08
N SER A 204 -2.69 -2.79 -7.34
CA SER A 204 -3.23 -3.23 -6.04
C SER A 204 -4.75 -3.27 -6.10
N SER A 205 -5.35 -4.33 -5.57
CA SER A 205 -6.79 -4.56 -5.57
C SER A 205 -7.24 -5.32 -4.33
N ASP A 206 -8.53 -5.68 -4.25
CA ASP A 206 -9.13 -6.39 -3.11
C ASP A 206 -8.80 -5.71 -1.77
N PHE A 207 -9.12 -4.42 -1.68
CA PHE A 207 -8.88 -3.65 -0.45
C PHE A 207 -9.85 -4.09 0.65
N ARG A 208 -9.30 -4.42 1.82
CA ARG A 208 -10.05 -4.84 3.00
C ARG A 208 -9.64 -4.01 4.20
N THR A 209 -10.60 -3.72 5.08
CA THR A 209 -10.36 -2.96 6.31
C THR A 209 -9.91 -3.89 7.43
N ILE A 210 -8.70 -3.69 7.94
CA ILE A 210 -8.15 -4.41 9.09
C ILE A 210 -7.75 -3.37 10.14
N GLY A 211 -8.29 -3.46 11.34
CA GLY A 211 -8.02 -2.51 12.42
C GLY A 211 -8.32 -1.04 12.06
N GLY A 212 -9.30 -0.83 11.17
CA GLY A 212 -9.69 0.52 10.72
C GLY A 212 -8.86 1.07 9.56
N VAL A 213 -7.87 0.34 9.03
CA VAL A 213 -7.02 0.76 7.91
C VAL A 213 -7.22 -0.17 6.71
N GLN A 214 -7.18 0.40 5.50
CA GLN A 214 -7.29 -0.34 4.25
C GLN A 214 -5.96 -1.02 3.90
N PHE A 215 -6.00 -2.33 3.58
CA PHE A 215 -4.90 -3.11 3.04
C PHE A 215 -5.32 -3.75 1.73
N ALA A 216 -4.44 -3.70 0.71
CA ALA A 216 -4.64 -4.44 -0.52
C ALA A 216 -4.36 -5.93 -0.27
N PHE A 217 -5.30 -6.80 -0.67
CA PHE A 217 -5.18 -8.26 -0.52
C PHE A 217 -4.74 -8.95 -1.81
N ALA A 218 -4.68 -8.22 -2.92
CA ALA A 218 -4.12 -8.71 -4.17
C ALA A 218 -3.25 -7.64 -4.83
N SER A 219 -2.12 -8.08 -5.40
CA SER A 219 -1.28 -7.22 -6.22
C SER A 219 -0.67 -7.99 -7.39
N SER A 220 -0.28 -7.26 -8.43
CA SER A 220 0.50 -7.79 -9.55
C SER A 220 1.56 -6.77 -9.95
N GLU A 221 2.71 -7.26 -10.36
CA GLU A 221 3.78 -6.45 -10.96
C GLU A 221 3.95 -6.82 -12.43
N THR A 222 4.03 -5.82 -13.27
CA THR A 222 4.11 -5.99 -14.73
C THR A 222 5.26 -5.14 -15.26
N ASP A 223 6.09 -5.71 -16.10
CA ASP A 223 7.01 -4.95 -16.94
C ASP A 223 6.21 -4.16 -17.99
N LEU A 224 6.23 -2.84 -17.91
CA LEU A 224 5.47 -1.99 -18.83
C LEU A 224 5.99 -2.04 -20.27
N GLN A 225 7.25 -2.37 -20.47
CA GLN A 225 7.84 -2.41 -21.79
C GLN A 225 7.40 -3.67 -22.57
N SER A 226 7.42 -4.81 -21.91
CA SER A 226 7.03 -6.09 -22.53
C SER A 226 5.57 -6.46 -22.31
N GLY A 227 4.89 -5.84 -21.34
CA GLY A 227 3.55 -6.23 -20.89
C GLY A 227 3.52 -7.53 -20.09
N LYS A 228 4.68 -8.10 -19.75
CA LYS A 228 4.78 -9.38 -19.05
C LYS A 228 4.52 -9.20 -17.56
N VAL A 229 3.66 -10.06 -17.00
CA VAL A 229 3.50 -10.17 -15.55
C VAL A 229 4.77 -10.79 -14.97
N LEU A 230 5.37 -10.10 -14.01
CA LEU A 230 6.59 -10.51 -13.32
C LEU A 230 6.26 -11.28 -12.05
N GLU A 231 5.30 -10.77 -11.29
CA GLU A 231 4.90 -11.34 -10.01
C GLU A 231 3.43 -11.03 -9.70
N THR A 232 2.79 -11.92 -8.96
CA THR A 232 1.49 -11.67 -8.31
C THR A 232 1.60 -12.02 -6.84
N ALA A 233 0.89 -11.28 -5.98
CA ALA A 233 0.80 -11.60 -4.57
C ALA A 233 -0.66 -11.58 -4.09
N ALA A 234 -1.01 -12.60 -3.31
CA ALA A 234 -2.30 -12.73 -2.64
C ALA A 234 -2.09 -12.75 -1.12
N VAL A 235 -2.61 -11.74 -0.41
CA VAL A 235 -2.54 -11.67 1.05
C VAL A 235 -3.55 -12.63 1.65
N ARG A 236 -3.13 -13.45 2.60
CA ARG A 236 -3.97 -14.38 3.36
C ARG A 236 -4.44 -13.78 4.67
N SER A 237 -3.54 -13.11 5.39
CA SER A 237 -3.84 -12.47 6.66
C SER A 237 -3.01 -11.22 6.90
N VAL A 238 -3.55 -10.28 7.68
CA VAL A 238 -2.85 -9.10 8.19
C VAL A 238 -3.11 -9.02 9.69
N LYS A 239 -2.04 -8.96 10.49
CA LYS A 239 -2.10 -8.70 11.93
C LYS A 239 -1.50 -7.32 12.19
N ILE A 240 -2.23 -6.51 12.95
CA ILE A 240 -1.79 -5.17 13.37
C ILE A 240 -1.28 -5.24 14.79
N ASN A 241 -0.14 -4.61 15.03
CA ASN A 241 0.55 -4.54 16.33
C ASN A 241 0.78 -5.92 16.97
N PRO A 242 1.24 -6.94 16.18
CA PRO A 242 1.66 -8.21 16.79
C PRO A 242 2.84 -8.00 17.74
N ALA A 243 2.96 -8.85 18.75
CA ALA A 243 4.14 -8.89 19.61
C ALA A 243 5.33 -9.46 18.80
N LEU A 244 6.21 -8.60 18.32
CA LEU A 244 7.42 -8.98 17.59
C LEU A 244 8.62 -9.00 18.54
N ALA A 245 9.47 -10.03 18.42
CA ALA A 245 10.73 -10.03 19.12
C ALA A 245 11.61 -8.86 18.64
N PRO A 246 12.24 -8.07 19.53
CA PRO A 246 13.07 -6.92 19.12
C PRO A 246 14.16 -7.30 18.11
N THR A 247 14.69 -8.51 18.20
CA THR A 247 15.77 -9.03 17.34
C THR A 247 15.30 -9.57 15.99
N ILE A 248 13.98 -9.58 15.70
CA ILE A 248 13.46 -10.18 14.46
C ILE A 248 14.03 -9.52 13.20
N PHE A 249 14.38 -8.23 13.27
CA PHE A 249 14.93 -7.44 12.16
C PHE A 249 16.46 -7.39 12.15
N GLU A 250 17.11 -7.89 13.19
CA GLU A 250 18.56 -7.78 13.37
C GLU A 250 19.27 -8.95 12.69
N LYS A 251 20.50 -8.68 12.22
CA LYS A 251 21.43 -9.73 11.84
C LYS A 251 21.98 -10.36 13.13
N LEU A 252 21.77 -11.66 13.29
CA LEU A 252 22.27 -12.45 14.42
C LEU A 252 23.68 -12.95 14.19
#